data_c0b306faa887fd82ec2f9869bae01f20
#
_entry.id   c0b306faa887fd82ec2f9869bae01f20
#
_cell.length_a   1.000
_cell.length_b   1.000
_cell.length_c   1.000
_cell.angle_alpha   90.00
_cell.angle_beta   90.00
_cell.angle_gamma   90.00
#
_symmetry.space_group_name_H-M   'P 1'
#
loop_
_entity.id
_entity.type
_entity.pdbx_description
1 polymer ?
#
loop_
_entity_poly.entity_id
_entity_poly.type
_entity_poly.pdbx_seq_one_letter_code
_entity_poly.pdbx_strand_id
1 'polypeptide(L)'
;MTTQKPILNSQSPSVGRDRGPYSAQYAVNDGYRGWILLLIILVALGGAALVFAQNTAAQTKAKAKTQYNVSTLASLGGTSSGGNSINDQSWAAGYSRLPDRNRHATLWRNGALTDLNTLGGPNSSVTWNVKNTAGIIVGISQTATTPEPNAENWSSAAFYSTPNNIGYINLGFVWQQGQMRGLPNFPGGNNGFATGANNLGQVVGWAENGFHDPTCCCTQVLQFRPAMWTLGSPDQIHELPLIPGDTSGAATAINDNGQIVGISGICDQAVGRHTAKHAVLWENGGVTDIGNLGAQWWNTPTAINQHGDVVGFAGEIGRAHV
;
A
#
# COMPACT_ATOMS: atom_id res chain seq x y z
N MET A 1 -25.82 -19.73 -45.08
CA MET A 1 -25.22 -21.05 -44.81
C MET A 1 -24.98 -21.16 -43.33
N THR A 2 -25.77 -21.96 -42.71
CA THR A 2 -25.88 -22.24 -41.26
C THR A 2 -24.88 -23.31 -40.90
N THR A 3 -24.10 -23.13 -39.84
CA THR A 3 -23.44 -24.26 -39.18
C THR A 3 -23.47 -24.09 -37.66
N GLN A 4 -24.10 -25.10 -37.06
CA GLN A 4 -24.40 -25.30 -35.68
C GLN A 4 -23.16 -25.62 -34.83
N LYS A 5 -23.23 -25.22 -33.53
CA LYS A 5 -22.38 -25.69 -32.44
C LYS A 5 -22.81 -27.11 -32.00
N PRO A 6 -21.91 -27.96 -31.54
CA PRO A 6 -22.27 -29.13 -30.76
C PRO A 6 -22.22 -28.84 -29.25
N ILE A 7 -23.28 -29.32 -28.58
CA ILE A 7 -23.46 -29.41 -27.14
C ILE A 7 -22.75 -30.68 -26.65
N LEU A 8 -21.87 -30.58 -25.68
CA LEU A 8 -21.30 -31.75 -24.98
C LEU A 8 -21.98 -31.89 -23.61
N ASN A 9 -22.74 -32.98 -23.50
CA ASN A 9 -23.34 -33.49 -22.27
C ASN A 9 -22.28 -34.29 -21.50
N SER A 10 -22.00 -33.97 -20.27
CA SER A 10 -21.20 -34.82 -19.37
C SER A 10 -22.07 -35.40 -18.29
N GLN A 11 -22.35 -36.69 -18.41
CA GLN A 11 -22.97 -37.51 -17.37
C GLN A 11 -21.92 -37.98 -16.36
N SER A 12 -22.25 -37.86 -15.07
CA SER A 12 -21.47 -38.40 -13.96
C SER A 12 -21.78 -39.89 -13.77
N PRO A 13 -20.81 -40.75 -13.43
CA PRO A 13 -21.10 -42.12 -13.05
C PRO A 13 -21.44 -42.25 -11.57
N SER A 14 -22.52 -43.00 -11.30
CA SER A 14 -22.95 -43.47 -10.00
C SER A 14 -22.08 -44.61 -9.51
N VAL A 15 -21.57 -44.50 -8.28
CA VAL A 15 -20.87 -45.61 -7.61
C VAL A 15 -21.83 -46.41 -6.76
N GLY A 16 -21.97 -47.69 -7.09
CA GLY A 16 -22.81 -48.64 -6.39
C GLY A 16 -22.21 -49.04 -5.02
N ARG A 17 -23.09 -49.25 -4.06
CA ARG A 17 -22.77 -49.84 -2.75
C ARG A 17 -22.87 -51.36 -2.87
N ASP A 18 -21.80 -52.06 -2.57
CA ASP A 18 -21.81 -53.49 -2.26
C ASP A 18 -21.71 -53.69 -0.75
N ARG A 19 -22.67 -54.44 -0.21
CA ARG A 19 -22.67 -54.94 1.17
C ARG A 19 -22.35 -56.44 1.13
N GLY A 20 -21.32 -56.84 1.85
CA GLY A 20 -21.07 -58.26 2.18
C GLY A 20 -20.92 -58.45 3.68
N PRO A 21 -21.48 -59.51 4.25
CA PRO A 21 -21.57 -59.69 5.70
C PRO A 21 -20.45 -60.60 6.21
N TYR A 22 -19.81 -60.21 7.29
CA TYR A 22 -19.10 -61.15 8.16
C TYR A 22 -19.65 -61.00 9.57
N SER A 23 -20.45 -62.01 9.98
CA SER A 23 -20.86 -62.22 11.37
C SER A 23 -19.86 -63.19 12.03
N ALA A 24 -19.02 -62.70 12.93
CA ALA A 24 -18.28 -63.53 13.86
C ALA A 24 -19.04 -63.56 15.20
N GLN A 25 -19.67 -64.71 15.52
CA GLN A 25 -20.25 -64.97 16.84
C GLN A 25 -19.15 -65.38 17.81
N TYR A 26 -18.86 -64.55 18.78
CA TYR A 26 -18.09 -64.95 19.97
C TYR A 26 -19.04 -65.18 21.13
N ALA A 27 -19.08 -66.41 21.66
CA ALA A 27 -19.79 -66.78 22.88
C ALA A 27 -19.01 -66.17 24.06
N VAL A 28 -19.54 -65.22 24.74
CA VAL A 28 -18.98 -64.65 25.97
C VAL A 28 -19.69 -65.24 27.16
N ASN A 29 -18.92 -65.78 28.12
CA ASN A 29 -19.38 -66.43 29.33
C ASN A 29 -20.10 -65.37 30.23
N ASP A 30 -21.32 -65.70 30.70
CA ASP A 30 -22.23 -64.78 31.36
C ASP A 30 -21.72 -64.11 32.65
N GLY A 31 -20.64 -64.63 33.23
CA GLY A 31 -20.04 -64.04 34.45
C GLY A 31 -19.33 -62.70 34.28
N TYR A 32 -18.93 -62.35 33.10
CA TYR A 32 -18.19 -61.10 32.85
C TYR A 32 -19.04 -59.97 32.28
N ARG A 33 -20.29 -60.22 31.91
CA ARG A 33 -21.14 -59.23 31.26
C ARG A 33 -21.45 -58.00 32.14
N GLY A 34 -21.60 -58.22 33.44
CA GLY A 34 -21.89 -57.11 34.37
C GLY A 34 -20.70 -56.17 34.53
N TRP A 35 -19.50 -56.68 34.62
CA TRP A 35 -18.30 -55.86 34.80
C TRP A 35 -17.89 -55.14 33.53
N ILE A 36 -18.06 -55.72 32.36
CA ILE A 36 -17.80 -55.06 31.07
C ILE A 36 -18.79 -53.93 30.84
N LEU A 37 -20.08 -54.10 31.15
CA LEU A 37 -21.08 -53.07 31.04
C LEU A 37 -20.80 -51.89 31.99
N LEU A 38 -20.36 -52.17 33.24
CA LEU A 38 -20.00 -51.14 34.20
C LEU A 38 -18.77 -50.36 33.77
N LEU A 39 -17.76 -51.05 33.18
CA LEU A 39 -16.56 -50.38 32.66
C LEU A 39 -16.85 -49.55 31.43
N ILE A 40 -17.71 -49.99 30.53
CA ILE A 40 -18.14 -49.24 29.35
C ILE A 40 -18.93 -47.99 29.77
N ILE A 41 -19.81 -48.09 30.76
CA ILE A 41 -20.57 -46.96 31.28
C ILE A 41 -19.63 -45.93 31.97
N LEU A 42 -18.67 -46.39 32.76
CA LEU A 42 -17.68 -45.49 33.40
C LEU A 42 -16.78 -44.80 32.38
N VAL A 43 -16.33 -45.48 31.33
CA VAL A 43 -15.54 -44.88 30.26
C VAL A 43 -16.38 -43.93 29.43
N ALA A 44 -17.65 -44.26 29.14
CA ALA A 44 -18.56 -43.35 28.43
C ALA A 44 -18.90 -42.08 29.22
N LEU A 45 -19.13 -42.22 30.54
CA LEU A 45 -19.38 -41.09 31.41
C LEU A 45 -18.13 -40.25 31.64
N GLY A 46 -16.97 -40.85 31.78
CA GLY A 46 -15.69 -40.15 31.89
C GLY A 46 -15.30 -39.48 30.58
N GLY A 47 -15.53 -40.10 29.44
CA GLY A 47 -15.32 -39.51 28.13
C GLY A 47 -16.27 -38.35 27.84
N ALA A 48 -17.55 -38.49 28.18
CA ALA A 48 -18.50 -37.39 28.07
C ALA A 48 -18.15 -36.20 28.95
N ALA A 49 -17.75 -36.43 30.21
CA ALA A 49 -17.31 -35.39 31.12
C ALA A 49 -16.07 -34.64 30.62
N LEU A 50 -15.09 -35.38 30.03
CA LEU A 50 -13.90 -34.79 29.42
C LEU A 50 -14.23 -33.93 28.17
N VAL A 51 -15.14 -34.44 27.33
CA VAL A 51 -15.58 -33.66 26.14
C VAL A 51 -16.38 -32.44 26.57
N PHE A 52 -17.24 -32.51 27.58
CA PHE A 52 -17.95 -31.36 28.13
C PHE A 52 -16.98 -30.36 28.78
N ALA A 53 -15.96 -30.83 29.52
CA ALA A 53 -14.98 -29.97 30.13
C ALA A 53 -14.08 -29.28 29.07
N GLN A 54 -13.74 -29.95 28.01
CA GLN A 54 -12.99 -29.37 26.90
C GLN A 54 -13.83 -28.37 26.09
N ASN A 55 -15.12 -28.65 25.86
CA ASN A 55 -16.01 -27.72 25.17
C ASN A 55 -16.36 -26.49 26.04
N THR A 56 -16.51 -26.63 27.36
CA THR A 56 -16.68 -25.48 28.24
C THR A 56 -15.41 -24.65 28.39
N ALA A 57 -14.22 -25.27 28.39
CA ALA A 57 -12.95 -24.54 28.39
C ALA A 57 -12.69 -23.83 27.04
N ALA A 58 -13.18 -24.39 25.93
CA ALA A 58 -13.10 -23.73 24.61
C ALA A 58 -14.10 -22.56 24.47
N GLN A 59 -15.26 -22.65 25.12
CA GLN A 59 -16.26 -21.57 25.11
C GLN A 59 -15.94 -20.42 26.08
N THR A 60 -15.11 -20.62 27.08
CA THR A 60 -14.78 -19.58 28.08
C THR A 60 -13.59 -18.70 27.70
N LYS A 61 -12.92 -18.92 26.57
CA LYS A 61 -12.15 -17.84 25.95
C LYS A 61 -13.10 -16.90 25.21
N ALA A 62 -13.98 -16.21 25.93
CA ALA A 62 -14.59 -14.99 25.43
C ALA A 62 -13.43 -14.11 24.95
N LYS A 63 -13.37 -13.92 23.62
CA LYS A 63 -12.37 -13.05 22.99
C LYS A 63 -12.49 -11.71 23.70
N ALA A 64 -11.51 -11.35 24.50
CA ALA A 64 -11.54 -10.08 25.24
C ALA A 64 -11.88 -9.00 24.22
N LYS A 65 -12.97 -8.28 24.47
CA LYS A 65 -13.43 -7.24 23.55
C LYS A 65 -12.30 -6.22 23.46
N THR A 66 -11.67 -6.15 22.29
CA THR A 66 -10.58 -5.20 22.08
C THR A 66 -11.10 -3.80 22.36
N GLN A 67 -10.53 -3.14 23.34
CA GLN A 67 -10.85 -1.75 23.65
C GLN A 67 -9.90 -0.85 22.88
N TYR A 68 -10.45 0.17 22.25
CA TYR A 68 -9.70 1.18 21.51
C TYR A 68 -9.78 2.51 22.26
N ASN A 69 -8.64 3.16 22.40
CA ASN A 69 -8.58 4.55 22.83
C ASN A 69 -8.44 5.43 21.59
N VAL A 70 -9.27 6.45 21.48
CA VAL A 70 -9.21 7.43 20.39
C VAL A 70 -8.66 8.74 20.97
N SER A 71 -7.63 9.27 20.32
CA SER A 71 -7.04 10.57 20.68
C SER A 71 -6.89 11.44 19.44
N THR A 72 -7.03 12.75 19.64
CA THR A 72 -6.82 13.74 18.58
C THR A 72 -5.34 14.05 18.47
N LEU A 73 -4.82 14.07 17.23
CA LEU A 73 -3.46 14.55 16.97
C LEU A 73 -3.42 16.09 17.09
N ALA A 74 -2.39 16.61 17.74
CA ALA A 74 -2.16 18.05 17.84
C ALA A 74 -1.96 18.68 16.46
N SER A 75 -2.29 19.97 16.31
CA SER A 75 -2.12 20.73 15.07
C SER A 75 -1.09 21.84 15.20
N LEU A 76 -0.58 22.35 14.09
CA LEU A 76 0.28 23.54 13.99
C LEU A 76 -0.51 24.86 14.10
N GLY A 77 -1.73 24.81 14.64
CA GLY A 77 -2.58 25.98 14.86
C GLY A 77 -3.59 26.27 13.74
N GLY A 78 -3.52 25.55 12.63
CA GLY A 78 -4.52 25.64 11.56
C GLY A 78 -5.73 24.74 11.77
N THR A 79 -6.67 24.77 10.83
CA THR A 79 -8.00 24.17 10.95
C THR A 79 -8.06 22.68 10.59
N SER A 80 -6.99 22.11 10.03
CA SER A 80 -6.97 20.68 9.66
C SER A 80 -5.59 20.07 9.75
N SER A 81 -5.56 18.79 10.11
CA SER A 81 -4.39 17.91 10.10
C SER A 81 -4.80 16.55 9.59
N GLY A 82 -3.88 15.79 9.05
CA GLY A 82 -4.10 14.42 8.61
C GLY A 82 -2.86 13.56 8.80
N GLY A 83 -3.02 12.42 9.47
CA GLY A 83 -2.00 11.37 9.52
C GLY A 83 -2.19 10.44 8.32
N ASN A 84 -1.16 10.28 7.51
CA ASN A 84 -1.18 9.45 6.30
C ASN A 84 -0.31 8.20 6.44
N SER A 85 0.52 8.14 7.46
CA SER A 85 1.49 7.07 7.68
C SER A 85 1.63 6.79 9.17
N ILE A 86 1.83 5.53 9.50
CA ILE A 86 2.19 5.09 10.86
C ILE A 86 3.16 3.92 10.74
N ASN A 87 4.18 3.88 11.61
CA ASN A 87 5.12 2.76 11.69
C ASN A 87 4.95 1.95 12.98
N ASP A 88 5.71 0.87 13.11
CA ASP A 88 5.64 -0.05 14.26
C ASP A 88 6.11 0.59 15.58
N GLN A 89 6.77 1.74 15.53
CA GLN A 89 7.12 2.55 16.70
C GLN A 89 6.03 3.57 17.08
N SER A 90 4.85 3.48 16.45
CA SER A 90 3.73 4.41 16.63
C SER A 90 4.07 5.87 16.27
N TRP A 91 5.00 6.07 15.34
CA TRP A 91 5.23 7.37 14.74
C TRP A 91 4.20 7.57 13.64
N ALA A 92 3.40 8.60 13.76
CA ALA A 92 2.47 9.00 12.70
C ALA A 92 3.05 10.20 11.95
N ALA A 93 3.06 10.14 10.63
CA ALA A 93 3.48 11.24 9.78
C ALA A 93 2.36 11.63 8.81
N GLY A 94 2.34 12.89 8.41
CA GLY A 94 1.30 13.42 7.56
C GLY A 94 1.49 14.90 7.32
N TYR A 95 0.45 15.67 7.55
CA TYR A 95 0.51 17.12 7.45
C TYR A 95 -0.34 17.80 8.54
N SER A 96 0.00 19.04 8.85
CA SER A 96 -0.84 19.95 9.59
C SER A 96 -0.86 21.32 8.92
N ARG A 97 -2.03 22.00 8.95
CA ARG A 97 -2.11 23.39 8.49
C ARG A 97 -1.64 24.34 9.55
N LEU A 98 -1.03 25.40 9.08
CA LEU A 98 -0.71 26.60 9.84
C LEU A 98 -1.92 27.56 9.87
N PRO A 99 -1.93 28.59 10.72
CA PRO A 99 -3.00 29.61 10.74
C PRO A 99 -3.18 30.35 9.40
N ASP A 100 -2.12 30.54 8.61
CA ASP A 100 -2.12 31.14 7.28
C ASP A 100 -2.64 30.23 6.18
N ARG A 101 -3.10 29.00 6.53
CA ARG A 101 -3.60 27.94 5.66
C ARG A 101 -2.53 27.18 4.87
N ASN A 102 -1.27 27.52 4.98
CA ASN A 102 -0.19 26.71 4.44
C ASN A 102 -0.17 25.33 5.13
N ARG A 103 0.44 24.36 4.48
CA ARG A 103 0.50 22.99 4.95
C ARG A 103 1.95 22.61 5.19
N HIS A 104 2.27 22.12 6.37
CA HIS A 104 3.59 21.57 6.66
C HIS A 104 3.51 20.05 6.90
N ALA A 105 4.48 19.33 6.39
CA ALA A 105 4.74 17.94 6.76
C ALA A 105 4.98 17.87 8.27
N THR A 106 4.37 16.88 8.91
CA THR A 106 4.29 16.84 10.37
C THR A 106 4.50 15.42 10.87
N LEU A 107 5.24 15.29 11.98
CA LEU A 107 5.46 14.05 12.70
C LEU A 107 4.80 14.14 14.07
N TRP A 108 3.99 13.15 14.43
CA TRP A 108 3.49 12.90 15.77
C TRP A 108 4.20 11.69 16.36
N ARG A 109 4.89 11.88 17.47
CA ARG A 109 5.65 10.85 18.16
C ARG A 109 5.49 10.99 19.66
N ASN A 110 5.00 9.93 20.33
CA ASN A 110 4.81 9.93 21.79
C ASN A 110 3.98 11.13 22.30
N GLY A 111 2.94 11.53 21.55
CA GLY A 111 2.12 12.69 21.85
C GLY A 111 2.73 14.05 21.50
N ALA A 112 4.00 14.10 21.13
CA ALA A 112 4.66 15.32 20.68
C ALA A 112 4.44 15.55 19.17
N LEU A 113 4.20 16.80 18.83
CA LEU A 113 4.09 17.31 17.46
C LEU A 113 5.43 17.91 17.03
N THR A 114 5.92 17.52 15.87
CA THR A 114 7.10 18.12 15.23
C THR A 114 6.72 18.64 13.85
N ASP A 115 6.94 19.91 13.61
CA ASP A 115 6.91 20.50 12.28
C ASP A 115 8.19 20.08 11.55
N LEU A 116 8.04 19.42 10.39
CA LEU A 116 9.16 19.01 9.57
C LEU A 116 9.66 20.13 8.66
N ASN A 117 8.99 21.29 8.65
CA ASN A 117 9.26 22.45 7.81
C ASN A 117 9.09 22.17 6.30
N THR A 118 9.72 23.00 5.48
CA THR A 118 9.69 22.97 4.02
C THR A 118 11.09 23.11 3.44
N LEU A 119 11.22 22.96 2.14
CA LEU A 119 12.45 23.25 1.38
C LEU A 119 12.55 24.75 0.99
N GLY A 120 11.90 25.63 1.73
CA GLY A 120 11.93 27.08 1.54
C GLY A 120 10.68 27.66 0.87
N GLY A 121 9.81 26.85 0.32
CA GLY A 121 8.49 27.27 -0.16
C GLY A 121 7.43 27.21 0.94
N PRO A 122 6.17 27.57 0.65
CA PRO A 122 5.13 27.67 1.67
C PRO A 122 4.56 26.34 2.15
N ASN A 123 4.77 25.23 1.42
CA ASN A 123 4.09 23.98 1.74
C ASN A 123 4.98 22.75 1.68
N SER A 124 4.68 21.79 2.53
CA SER A 124 5.18 20.42 2.48
C SER A 124 4.13 19.42 2.99
N SER A 125 4.29 18.15 2.67
CA SER A 125 3.35 17.10 3.11
C SER A 125 3.98 15.72 3.03
N VAL A 126 3.67 14.86 4.00
CA VAL A 126 3.78 13.41 3.85
C VAL A 126 2.44 12.92 3.35
N THR A 127 2.37 12.48 2.10
CA THR A 127 1.11 12.13 1.42
C THR A 127 0.88 10.64 1.30
N TRP A 128 1.93 9.85 1.40
CA TRP A 128 1.91 8.40 1.20
C TRP A 128 2.35 7.64 2.46
N ASN A 129 2.16 6.35 2.42
CA ASN A 129 2.34 5.46 3.55
C ASN A 129 3.81 5.07 3.72
N VAL A 130 4.58 5.83 4.47
CA VAL A 130 6.00 5.56 4.73
C VAL A 130 6.13 4.65 5.95
N LYS A 131 6.61 3.42 5.76
CA LYS A 131 6.70 2.41 6.81
C LYS A 131 8.14 1.92 6.98
N ASN A 132 8.91 2.59 7.81
CA ASN A 132 10.21 2.08 8.25
C ASN A 132 10.43 2.43 9.73
N THR A 133 11.39 1.76 10.35
CA THR A 133 11.82 2.02 11.73
C THR A 133 13.16 2.75 11.80
N ALA A 134 13.79 3.04 10.66
CA ALA A 134 15.03 3.80 10.56
C ALA A 134 14.85 5.31 10.79
N GLY A 135 13.61 5.76 10.99
CA GLY A 135 13.30 7.17 11.23
C GLY A 135 13.40 8.04 9.98
N ILE A 136 13.29 7.43 8.80
CA ILE A 136 13.28 8.11 7.50
C ILE A 136 11.83 8.50 7.19
N ILE A 137 11.57 9.79 7.05
CA ILE A 137 10.28 10.32 6.61
C ILE A 137 10.48 10.97 5.26
N VAL A 138 9.58 10.68 4.32
CA VAL A 138 9.64 11.19 2.97
C VAL A 138 8.30 11.80 2.55
N GLY A 139 8.32 12.65 1.55
CA GLY A 139 7.13 13.31 1.04
C GLY A 139 7.46 14.29 -0.06
N ILE A 140 6.65 15.33 -0.18
CA ILE A 140 6.83 16.43 -1.12
C ILE A 140 6.97 17.75 -0.39
N SER A 141 7.77 18.66 -0.93
CA SER A 141 7.91 20.02 -0.42
C SER A 141 8.15 21.00 -1.53
N GLN A 142 7.50 22.15 -1.43
CA GLN A 142 7.80 23.30 -2.25
C GLN A 142 9.15 23.88 -1.87
N THR A 143 9.91 24.27 -2.88
CA THR A 143 11.18 24.99 -2.73
C THR A 143 10.95 26.49 -2.74
N ALA A 144 11.98 27.28 -2.48
CA ALA A 144 11.95 28.74 -2.66
C ALA A 144 11.98 29.17 -4.14
N THR A 145 12.21 28.23 -5.07
CA THR A 145 12.39 28.56 -6.48
C THR A 145 11.05 28.82 -7.16
N THR A 146 10.90 30.02 -7.70
CA THR A 146 9.79 30.48 -8.54
C THR A 146 10.32 31.42 -9.62
N PRO A 147 9.71 31.54 -10.81
CA PRO A 147 8.62 30.69 -11.29
C PRO A 147 9.12 29.27 -11.63
N GLU A 148 8.22 28.32 -11.70
CA GLU A 148 8.48 26.99 -12.23
C GLU A 148 8.77 27.12 -13.74
N PRO A 149 9.92 26.59 -14.27
CA PRO A 149 10.41 26.91 -15.61
C PRO A 149 9.49 26.53 -16.77
N ASN A 150 8.70 25.47 -16.61
CA ASN A 150 7.79 24.98 -17.65
C ASN A 150 6.32 25.41 -17.43
N ALA A 151 6.07 26.26 -16.46
CA ALA A 151 4.74 26.64 -16.02
C ALA A 151 3.86 25.43 -15.59
N GLU A 152 4.49 24.36 -15.20
CA GLU A 152 3.84 23.17 -14.67
C GLU A 152 3.39 23.44 -13.25
N ASN A 153 2.11 23.46 -13.04
CA ASN A 153 1.55 23.78 -11.74
C ASN A 153 0.63 22.69 -11.17
N TRP A 154 0.45 21.56 -11.90
CA TRP A 154 -0.48 20.56 -11.45
C TRP A 154 -0.03 19.87 -10.16
N SER A 155 1.27 19.65 -9.99
CA SER A 155 1.80 19.05 -8.75
C SER A 155 1.45 19.89 -7.54
N SER A 156 1.59 21.21 -7.62
CA SER A 156 1.13 22.11 -6.57
C SER A 156 -0.40 22.06 -6.40
N ALA A 157 -1.14 22.09 -7.48
CA ALA A 157 -2.60 22.02 -7.45
C ALA A 157 -3.14 20.68 -6.94
N ALA A 158 -2.47 19.57 -7.27
CA ALA A 158 -2.87 18.23 -6.84
C ALA A 158 -2.67 17.99 -5.33
N PHE A 159 -1.60 18.54 -4.75
CA PHE A 159 -1.24 18.27 -3.36
C PHE A 159 -1.51 19.42 -2.40
N TYR A 160 -1.59 20.66 -2.89
CA TYR A 160 -1.79 21.83 -2.08
C TYR A 160 -2.97 22.66 -2.62
N SER A 161 -4.08 22.60 -1.93
CA SER A 161 -5.35 23.18 -2.36
C SER A 161 -5.57 24.64 -1.93
N THR A 162 -4.53 25.48 -1.95
CA THR A 162 -4.65 26.90 -1.62
C THR A 162 -4.28 27.79 -2.81
N PRO A 163 -4.85 29.02 -2.93
CA PRO A 163 -4.62 29.90 -4.09
C PRO A 163 -3.16 30.30 -4.30
N ASN A 164 -2.33 30.21 -3.29
CA ASN A 164 -0.94 30.68 -3.30
C ASN A 164 0.09 29.58 -3.63
N ASN A 165 -0.36 28.46 -4.19
CA ASN A 165 0.49 27.27 -4.36
C ASN A 165 1.06 27.08 -5.76
N ILE A 166 0.74 27.97 -6.68
CA ILE A 166 1.13 27.83 -8.09
C ILE A 166 2.51 28.43 -8.32
N GLY A 167 3.28 27.78 -9.20
CA GLY A 167 4.56 28.30 -9.68
C GLY A 167 5.78 27.95 -8.82
N TYR A 168 5.64 27.13 -7.79
CA TYR A 168 6.77 26.62 -7.02
C TYR A 168 7.25 25.28 -7.56
N ILE A 169 8.56 25.09 -7.65
CA ILE A 169 9.15 23.77 -7.85
C ILE A 169 8.89 22.93 -6.60
N ASN A 170 8.40 21.70 -6.83
CA ASN A 170 8.19 20.69 -5.79
C ASN A 170 9.27 19.63 -5.88
N LEU A 171 9.93 19.32 -4.77
CA LEU A 171 10.89 18.24 -4.69
C LEU A 171 10.37 17.15 -3.75
N GLY A 172 10.72 15.91 -4.07
CA GLY A 172 10.76 14.86 -3.08
C GLY A 172 11.69 15.27 -1.95
N PHE A 173 11.29 15.06 -0.71
CA PHE A 173 12.18 15.30 0.43
C PHE A 173 12.43 14.03 1.22
N VAL A 174 13.56 14.02 1.88
CA VAL A 174 13.85 13.13 3.01
C VAL A 174 14.04 13.98 4.25
N TRP A 175 13.39 13.56 5.34
CA TRP A 175 13.61 14.09 6.68
C TRP A 175 14.17 12.99 7.57
N GLN A 176 15.29 13.27 8.20
CA GLN A 176 15.96 12.36 9.11
C GLN A 176 16.78 13.17 10.12
N GLN A 177 16.80 12.74 11.38
CA GLN A 177 17.58 13.38 12.46
C GLN A 177 17.31 14.88 12.63
N GLY A 178 16.08 15.32 12.41
CA GLY A 178 15.66 16.71 12.58
C GLY A 178 15.89 17.62 11.37
N GLN A 179 16.38 17.10 10.26
CA GLN A 179 16.68 17.88 9.07
C GLN A 179 15.90 17.38 7.85
N MET A 180 15.30 18.32 7.12
CA MET A 180 14.72 18.11 5.80
C MET A 180 15.71 18.50 4.72
N ARG A 181 15.87 17.64 3.71
CA ARG A 181 16.63 17.94 2.48
C ARG A 181 15.90 17.47 1.24
N GLY A 182 16.08 18.17 0.14
CA GLY A 182 15.50 17.79 -1.16
C GLY A 182 16.26 16.63 -1.78
N LEU A 183 15.53 15.77 -2.46
CA LEU A 183 16.08 14.70 -3.28
C LEU A 183 16.36 15.21 -4.70
N PRO A 184 17.40 14.75 -5.39
CA PRO A 184 17.69 15.16 -6.75
C PRO A 184 16.63 14.65 -7.74
N ASN A 185 16.40 15.41 -8.80
CA ASN A 185 15.66 14.97 -9.99
C ASN A 185 16.59 14.36 -11.04
N PHE A 186 16.00 13.79 -12.09
CA PHE A 186 16.75 13.44 -13.29
C PHE A 186 17.23 14.72 -14.00
N PRO A 187 18.29 14.64 -14.83
CA PRO A 187 18.80 15.80 -15.56
C PRO A 187 17.70 16.49 -16.38
N GLY A 188 17.55 17.80 -16.20
CA GLY A 188 16.56 18.63 -16.88
C GLY A 188 15.17 18.63 -16.27
N GLY A 189 14.90 17.80 -15.27
CA GLY A 189 13.64 17.78 -14.54
C GLY A 189 13.59 18.83 -13.44
N ASN A 190 12.38 19.30 -13.13
CA ASN A 190 12.12 20.32 -12.11
C ASN A 190 11.44 19.73 -10.87
N ASN A 191 10.42 18.91 -11.06
CA ASN A 191 9.57 18.41 -9.97
C ASN A 191 9.87 16.95 -9.62
N GLY A 192 9.68 16.60 -8.35
CA GLY A 192 9.84 15.25 -7.85
C GLY A 192 9.06 15.01 -6.58
N PHE A 193 8.77 13.75 -6.29
CA PHE A 193 7.95 13.31 -5.18
C PHE A 193 8.50 12.03 -4.58
N ALA A 194 8.61 11.95 -3.27
CA ALA A 194 8.98 10.75 -2.56
C ALA A 194 7.75 10.16 -1.84
N THR A 195 7.52 8.86 -2.03
CA THR A 195 6.32 8.16 -1.59
C THR A 195 6.59 7.09 -0.54
N GLY A 196 7.76 6.48 -0.56
CA GLY A 196 8.12 5.39 0.33
C GLY A 196 9.60 5.37 0.67
N ALA A 197 9.93 4.78 1.81
CA ALA A 197 11.30 4.53 2.22
C ALA A 197 11.38 3.23 3.02
N ASN A 198 12.43 2.44 2.80
CA ASN A 198 12.70 1.23 3.56
C ASN A 198 13.76 1.46 4.64
N ASN A 199 14.06 0.42 5.44
CA ASN A 199 15.06 0.49 6.50
C ASN A 199 16.51 0.53 5.99
N LEU A 200 16.74 0.27 4.70
CA LEU A 200 18.07 0.23 4.08
C LEU A 200 18.49 1.58 3.50
N GLY A 201 17.68 2.64 3.67
CA GLY A 201 18.00 3.96 3.13
C GLY A 201 17.65 4.08 1.63
N GLN A 202 16.80 3.21 1.11
CA GLN A 202 16.24 3.35 -0.23
C GLN A 202 14.92 4.10 -0.13
N VAL A 203 14.76 5.12 -0.94
CA VAL A 203 13.55 5.95 -1.08
C VAL A 203 13.00 5.75 -2.48
N VAL A 204 11.69 5.70 -2.62
CA VAL A 204 11.03 5.55 -3.92
C VAL A 204 10.02 6.66 -4.15
N GLY A 205 9.67 6.86 -5.43
CA GLY A 205 8.72 7.87 -5.84
C GLY A 205 8.77 8.09 -7.34
N TRP A 206 8.69 9.35 -7.76
CA TRP A 206 8.85 9.75 -9.15
C TRP A 206 9.51 11.12 -9.25
N ALA A 207 10.18 11.35 -10.33
CA ALA A 207 10.85 12.60 -10.64
C ALA A 207 10.78 12.91 -12.13
N GLU A 208 10.72 14.18 -12.46
CA GLU A 208 10.79 14.63 -13.84
C GLU A 208 12.19 14.42 -14.41
N ASN A 209 12.21 14.19 -15.73
CA ASN A 209 13.38 14.33 -16.59
C ASN A 209 13.20 15.55 -17.52
N GLY A 210 14.23 15.85 -18.33
CA GLY A 210 14.19 17.00 -19.26
C GLY A 210 13.43 16.78 -20.55
N PHE A 211 12.69 15.68 -20.72
CA PHE A 211 11.99 15.36 -21.95
C PHE A 211 10.51 15.72 -21.85
N HIS A 212 9.98 16.31 -22.91
CA HIS A 212 8.54 16.52 -23.03
C HIS A 212 7.83 15.19 -23.23
N ASP A 213 6.77 14.97 -22.49
CA ASP A 213 5.93 13.79 -22.68
C ASP A 213 4.94 14.05 -23.84
N PRO A 214 5.01 13.31 -24.96
CA PRO A 214 4.15 13.52 -26.11
C PRO A 214 2.70 13.13 -25.84
N THR A 215 2.41 12.45 -24.76
CA THR A 215 1.08 12.03 -24.37
C THR A 215 0.40 13.02 -23.40
N CYS A 216 1.14 14.00 -22.92
CA CYS A 216 0.61 15.05 -22.05
C CYS A 216 -0.19 16.11 -22.81
N CYS A 217 -1.28 16.54 -22.20
CA CYS A 217 -1.94 17.80 -22.51
C CYS A 217 -2.00 18.65 -21.25
N CYS A 218 -2.02 19.92 -21.41
CA CYS A 218 -2.47 20.88 -20.41
C CYS A 218 -1.43 21.31 -19.37
N THR A 219 -1.35 20.67 -18.19
CA THR A 219 -0.59 21.20 -17.05
C THR A 219 0.71 20.47 -16.77
N GLN A 220 0.85 19.24 -17.27
CA GLN A 220 2.11 18.50 -17.21
C GLN A 220 2.80 18.56 -18.58
N VAL A 221 4.08 18.84 -18.59
CA VAL A 221 4.91 18.98 -19.79
C VAL A 221 6.04 17.97 -19.82
N LEU A 222 6.82 17.87 -18.73
CA LEU A 222 7.93 16.94 -18.64
C LEU A 222 7.48 15.53 -18.23
N GLN A 223 8.22 14.53 -18.67
CA GLN A 223 7.96 13.17 -18.28
C GLN A 223 8.26 12.95 -16.80
N PHE A 224 7.33 12.35 -16.09
CA PHE A 224 7.59 11.75 -14.79
C PHE A 224 8.09 10.32 -14.97
N ARG A 225 9.22 10.02 -14.36
CA ARG A 225 9.82 8.69 -14.36
C ARG A 225 9.80 8.11 -12.95
N PRO A 226 9.46 6.82 -12.82
CA PRO A 226 9.52 6.17 -11.52
C PRO A 226 10.97 6.13 -11.06
N ALA A 227 11.20 6.54 -9.82
CA ALA A 227 12.51 6.79 -9.28
C ALA A 227 12.77 6.02 -7.99
N MET A 228 14.00 5.58 -7.83
CA MET A 228 14.55 5.11 -6.56
C MET A 228 15.76 5.97 -6.22
N TRP A 229 15.79 6.52 -5.00
CA TRP A 229 16.97 7.19 -4.46
C TRP A 229 17.66 6.28 -3.44
N THR A 230 18.98 6.18 -3.55
CA THR A 230 19.82 5.62 -2.50
C THR A 230 20.39 6.78 -1.69
N LEU A 231 20.02 6.84 -0.41
CA LEU A 231 20.46 7.90 0.48
C LEU A 231 21.96 7.79 0.74
N GLY A 232 22.65 8.90 0.62
CA GLY A 232 24.10 8.96 0.79
C GLY A 232 24.61 10.41 0.83
N SER A 233 25.84 10.60 0.40
CA SER A 233 26.44 11.92 0.28
C SER A 233 27.36 11.96 -0.96
N PRO A 234 26.83 12.37 -2.12
CA PRO A 234 25.45 12.81 -2.43
C PRO A 234 24.45 11.63 -2.53
N ASP A 235 23.13 11.95 -2.47
CA ASP A 235 22.08 11.01 -2.81
C ASP A 235 22.12 10.68 -4.30
N GLN A 236 21.90 9.41 -4.62
CA GLN A 236 21.87 8.94 -6.00
C GLN A 236 20.45 8.63 -6.43
N ILE A 237 20.08 9.07 -7.65
CA ILE A 237 18.79 8.76 -8.26
C ILE A 237 18.97 7.70 -9.35
N HIS A 238 18.06 6.71 -9.37
CA HIS A 238 17.99 5.64 -10.36
C HIS A 238 16.58 5.60 -10.94
N GLU A 239 16.51 5.55 -12.26
CA GLU A 239 15.25 5.36 -12.96
C GLU A 239 14.84 3.88 -12.93
N LEU A 240 13.57 3.61 -12.62
CA LEU A 240 12.99 2.29 -12.71
C LEU A 240 12.38 2.09 -14.12
N PRO A 241 12.51 0.90 -14.73
CA PRO A 241 12.01 0.66 -16.07
C PRO A 241 10.49 0.73 -16.15
N LEU A 242 9.95 1.22 -17.26
CA LEU A 242 8.53 1.22 -17.56
C LEU A 242 8.15 -0.03 -18.38
N ILE A 243 6.87 -0.35 -18.41
CA ILE A 243 6.31 -1.28 -19.38
C ILE A 243 6.54 -0.73 -20.80
N PRO A 244 6.97 -1.54 -21.78
CA PRO A 244 7.22 -1.07 -23.13
C PRO A 244 6.03 -0.34 -23.74
N GLY A 245 6.26 0.87 -24.24
CA GLY A 245 5.25 1.75 -24.83
C GLY A 245 4.65 2.77 -23.87
N ASP A 246 4.96 2.70 -22.58
CA ASP A 246 4.59 3.72 -21.60
C ASP A 246 5.65 4.83 -21.54
N THR A 247 5.21 6.05 -21.20
CA THR A 247 6.05 7.24 -21.15
C THR A 247 6.28 7.78 -19.74
N SER A 248 5.37 7.50 -18.84
CA SER A 248 5.40 8.01 -17.46
C SER A 248 5.14 6.90 -16.44
N GLY A 249 5.58 7.12 -15.22
CA GLY A 249 5.33 6.18 -14.12
C GLY A 249 5.70 6.74 -12.77
N ALA A 250 5.30 6.01 -11.73
CA ALA A 250 5.51 6.40 -10.34
C ALA A 250 5.69 5.16 -9.46
N ALA A 251 6.72 5.12 -8.65
CA ALA A 251 6.80 4.16 -7.57
C ALA A 251 5.98 4.66 -6.37
N THR A 252 5.25 3.77 -5.72
CA THR A 252 4.32 4.12 -4.63
C THR A 252 4.73 3.55 -3.28
N ALA A 253 5.36 2.39 -3.26
CA ALA A 253 5.85 1.76 -2.03
C ALA A 253 7.06 0.85 -2.27
N ILE A 254 7.83 0.61 -1.21
CA ILE A 254 9.01 -0.27 -1.18
C ILE A 254 9.04 -1.06 0.12
N ASN A 255 9.51 -2.32 0.08
CA ASN A 255 9.82 -3.12 1.27
C ASN A 255 11.35 -3.25 1.49
N ASP A 256 11.74 -3.92 2.59
CA ASP A 256 13.17 -4.11 2.91
C ASP A 256 13.86 -5.17 2.05
N ASN A 257 13.10 -5.96 1.28
CA ASN A 257 13.67 -6.87 0.28
C ASN A 257 14.05 -6.15 -1.03
N GLY A 258 13.81 -4.84 -1.12
CA GLY A 258 14.04 -4.04 -2.33
C GLY A 258 12.97 -4.22 -3.41
N GLN A 259 11.85 -4.86 -3.08
CA GLN A 259 10.69 -4.95 -3.97
C GLN A 259 9.93 -3.62 -3.94
N ILE A 260 9.67 -3.08 -5.12
CA ILE A 260 9.02 -1.77 -5.30
C ILE A 260 7.75 -1.99 -6.10
N VAL A 261 6.67 -1.34 -5.70
CA VAL A 261 5.42 -1.34 -6.47
C VAL A 261 5.04 0.06 -6.91
N GLY A 262 4.25 0.13 -7.97
CA GLY A 262 3.79 1.41 -8.49
C GLY A 262 3.08 1.30 -9.82
N ILE A 263 3.17 2.35 -10.60
CA ILE A 263 2.41 2.58 -11.81
C ILE A 263 3.34 2.71 -13.00
N SER A 264 2.94 2.14 -14.13
CA SER A 264 3.45 2.44 -15.46
C SER A 264 2.30 2.87 -16.36
N GLY A 265 2.47 3.91 -17.16
CA GLY A 265 1.41 4.47 -17.99
C GLY A 265 1.86 5.60 -18.88
N ILE A 266 0.94 6.48 -19.19
CA ILE A 266 1.15 7.64 -20.05
C ILE A 266 0.87 8.92 -19.29
N CYS A 267 1.25 10.03 -19.85
CA CYS A 267 1.31 11.40 -19.36
C CYS A 267 0.95 11.53 -17.91
N ASP A 268 1.81 11.92 -17.11
CA ASP A 268 1.52 11.84 -15.74
C ASP A 268 0.31 12.60 -15.27
N GLN A 269 -0.53 11.82 -14.67
CA GLN A 269 -1.13 12.23 -13.41
C GLN A 269 -0.75 11.16 -12.40
N ALA A 270 0.47 11.14 -11.99
CA ALA A 270 1.21 10.12 -11.24
C ALA A 270 0.52 9.53 -9.99
N VAL A 271 -0.66 9.95 -9.68
CA VAL A 271 -1.54 9.41 -8.65
C VAL A 271 -2.66 8.55 -9.23
N GLY A 272 -2.56 8.20 -10.49
CA GLY A 272 -3.40 7.17 -11.08
C GLY A 272 -4.75 7.68 -11.52
N ARG A 273 -5.15 8.24 -12.37
CA ARG A 273 -6.43 8.41 -13.06
C ARG A 273 -6.43 7.54 -14.32
N HIS A 274 -6.84 8.12 -15.43
CA HIS A 274 -6.88 7.48 -16.74
C HIS A 274 -5.49 7.13 -17.30
N THR A 275 -4.41 7.56 -16.66
CA THR A 275 -3.03 7.39 -17.12
C THR A 275 -2.30 6.23 -16.48
N ALA A 276 -2.77 5.72 -15.33
CA ALA A 276 -2.24 4.54 -14.67
C ALA A 276 -2.75 3.26 -15.35
N LYS A 277 -2.08 2.86 -16.42
CA LYS A 277 -2.47 1.70 -17.22
C LYS A 277 -2.14 0.38 -16.55
N HIS A 278 -0.94 0.30 -15.98
CA HIS A 278 -0.37 -0.92 -15.42
C HIS A 278 -0.02 -0.72 -13.96
N ALA A 279 -0.49 -1.63 -13.09
CA ALA A 279 0.08 -1.83 -11.78
C ALA A 279 1.34 -2.68 -11.92
N VAL A 280 2.46 -2.24 -11.39
CA VAL A 280 3.75 -2.91 -11.63
C VAL A 280 4.50 -3.21 -10.34
N LEU A 281 5.31 -4.27 -10.42
CA LEU A 281 6.32 -4.66 -9.46
C LEU A 281 7.70 -4.52 -10.11
N TRP A 282 8.61 -3.82 -9.45
CA TRP A 282 10.03 -3.80 -9.79
C TRP A 282 10.81 -4.63 -8.79
N GLU A 283 11.54 -5.60 -9.31
CA GLU A 283 12.47 -6.41 -8.52
C GLU A 283 13.60 -6.91 -9.42
N ASN A 284 14.81 -7.10 -8.86
CA ASN A 284 15.98 -7.60 -9.58
C ASN A 284 16.29 -6.82 -10.89
N GLY A 285 15.99 -5.52 -10.91
CA GLY A 285 16.20 -4.65 -12.08
C GLY A 285 15.18 -4.80 -13.20
N GLY A 286 14.18 -5.67 -13.06
CA GLY A 286 13.10 -5.85 -14.02
C GLY A 286 11.80 -5.15 -13.60
N VAL A 287 10.84 -5.10 -14.55
CA VAL A 287 9.47 -4.65 -14.32
C VAL A 287 8.49 -5.75 -14.71
N THR A 288 7.50 -5.99 -13.86
CA THR A 288 6.44 -6.98 -14.07
C THR A 288 5.08 -6.31 -13.92
N ASP A 289 4.20 -6.46 -14.90
CA ASP A 289 2.79 -6.09 -14.77
C ASP A 289 2.11 -7.10 -13.85
N ILE A 290 1.55 -6.63 -12.74
CA ILE A 290 0.87 -7.48 -11.74
C ILE A 290 -0.64 -7.58 -11.97
N GLY A 291 -1.12 -7.05 -13.10
CA GLY A 291 -2.52 -7.14 -13.52
C GLY A 291 -3.38 -5.97 -13.06
N ASN A 292 -4.64 -6.00 -13.49
CA ASN A 292 -5.56 -4.87 -13.37
C ASN A 292 -6.99 -5.25 -12.97
N LEU A 293 -7.26 -6.52 -12.62
CA LEU A 293 -8.59 -7.03 -12.26
C LEU A 293 -9.69 -6.74 -13.31
N GLY A 294 -9.29 -6.57 -14.59
CA GLY A 294 -10.18 -6.18 -15.68
C GLY A 294 -10.35 -4.67 -15.87
N ALA A 295 -9.77 -3.84 -15.02
CA ALA A 295 -9.79 -2.39 -15.17
C ALA A 295 -8.80 -1.93 -16.25
N GLN A 296 -9.25 -1.03 -17.13
CA GLN A 296 -8.36 -0.46 -18.15
C GLN A 296 -7.47 0.68 -17.62
N TRP A 297 -7.90 1.30 -16.50
CA TRP A 297 -7.31 2.53 -15.97
C TRP A 297 -7.32 2.52 -14.45
N TRP A 298 -6.52 3.40 -13.87
CA TRP A 298 -6.44 3.64 -12.44
C TRP A 298 -5.94 2.43 -11.64
N ASN A 299 -4.96 1.75 -12.19
CA ASN A 299 -4.35 0.58 -11.56
C ASN A 299 -3.20 1.04 -10.67
N THR A 300 -3.45 1.16 -9.36
CA THR A 300 -2.51 1.80 -8.43
C THR A 300 -2.26 0.93 -7.21
N PRO A 301 -1.11 0.25 -7.14
CA PRO A 301 -0.64 -0.34 -5.88
C PRO A 301 -0.34 0.78 -4.87
N THR A 302 -0.71 0.59 -3.61
CA THR A 302 -0.52 1.61 -2.56
C THR A 302 0.41 1.16 -1.45
N ALA A 303 0.57 -0.13 -1.25
CA ALA A 303 1.48 -0.68 -0.25
C ALA A 303 1.96 -2.08 -0.62
N ILE A 304 3.13 -2.42 -0.11
CA ILE A 304 3.73 -3.76 -0.14
C ILE A 304 4.24 -4.11 1.26
N ASN A 305 4.06 -5.36 1.69
CA ASN A 305 4.61 -5.83 2.96
C ASN A 305 5.93 -6.59 2.77
N GLN A 306 6.52 -7.08 3.86
CA GLN A 306 7.80 -7.81 3.81
C GLN A 306 7.69 -9.22 3.20
N HIS A 307 6.48 -9.74 3.04
CA HIS A 307 6.22 -11.03 2.35
C HIS A 307 6.03 -10.86 0.84
N GLY A 308 5.94 -9.60 0.35
CA GLY A 308 5.65 -9.30 -1.05
C GLY A 308 4.15 -9.22 -1.37
N ASP A 309 3.26 -9.26 -0.35
CA ASP A 309 1.83 -9.04 -0.58
C ASP A 309 1.59 -7.56 -0.92
N VAL A 310 0.87 -7.32 -2.00
CA VAL A 310 0.58 -5.99 -2.54
C VAL A 310 -0.90 -5.68 -2.38
N VAL A 311 -1.21 -4.47 -1.94
CA VAL A 311 -2.57 -3.95 -1.90
C VAL A 311 -2.65 -2.64 -2.68
N GLY A 312 -3.82 -2.38 -3.26
CA GLY A 312 -4.05 -1.19 -4.08
C GLY A 312 -5.50 -1.11 -4.52
N PHE A 313 -5.73 -0.34 -5.55
CA PHE A 313 -7.04 -0.22 -6.18
C PHE A 313 -6.92 -0.25 -7.70
N ALA A 314 -8.00 -0.70 -8.36
CA ALA A 314 -8.19 -0.68 -9.79
C ALA A 314 -9.56 -0.11 -10.10
N GLY A 315 -9.69 0.75 -11.10
CA GLY A 315 -10.92 1.43 -11.46
C GLY A 315 -11.50 0.93 -12.79
N GLU A 316 -12.81 0.65 -12.81
CA GLU A 316 -13.56 0.51 -14.07
C GLU A 316 -14.06 1.89 -14.53
N ILE A 317 -13.83 2.24 -15.80
CA ILE A 317 -14.48 3.41 -16.40
C ILE A 317 -15.95 3.07 -16.59
N GLY A 318 -16.84 3.76 -15.87
CA GLY A 318 -18.28 3.72 -16.11
C GLY A 318 -19.16 3.19 -14.99
N ARG A 319 -18.61 2.78 -13.85
CA ARG A 319 -19.42 2.50 -12.65
C ARG A 319 -18.99 3.37 -11.50
N ALA A 320 -19.77 4.41 -11.22
CA ALA A 320 -19.73 5.05 -9.92
C ALA A 320 -20.22 4.03 -8.89
N HIS A 321 -19.34 3.51 -8.06
CA HIS A 321 -19.76 2.84 -6.84
C HIS A 321 -20.21 3.92 -5.86
N VAL A 322 -21.53 3.93 -5.61
CA VAL A 322 -22.18 4.73 -4.57
C VAL A 322 -22.03 3.99 -3.24
#